data_f103298fe4695d27020d99a2deb5f9a5
#
_entry.id   f103298fe4695d27020d99a2deb5f9a5
#
_cell.length_a   1.000
_cell.length_b   1.000
_cell.length_c   1.000
_cell.angle_alpha   90.00
_cell.angle_beta   90.00
_cell.angle_gamma   90.00
#
_symmetry.space_group_name_H-M   'P 1'
#
loop_
_entity.id
_entity.type
_entity.pdbx_description
1 polymer ?
#
loop_
_entity_poly.entity_id
_entity_poly.type
_entity_poly.pdbx_seq_one_letter_code
_entity_poly.pdbx_strand_id
1 'polypeptide(L)'
;MTFVEILKQPIEEFQKNTAPIILLVLIILVSSVYPSDLENDYSQSRGGEDIEFVVLTEKYGRHINTLMPFALAVISRDKSGLKQIFVIAVSGIVASHGPKRFLNNVQIMGTRLGQRPFSSTSKHNTPSGHSTLAGATAYFVMRRYSWWFAVIVIPVLLCTMYARVMLDKHTISATVAGAATGLLVATLFSTSFSEFRSRIWHNFRSFIK
;
A
#
# COMPACT_ATOMS: atom_id res chain seq x y z
N MET A 1 1.22 9.41 -22.10
CA MET A 1 0.29 10.17 -21.22
C MET A 1 0.97 11.40 -20.66
N THR A 2 0.25 12.52 -20.62
CA THR A 2 0.63 13.76 -19.92
C THR A 2 0.21 13.68 -18.45
N PHE A 3 0.73 14.57 -17.60
CA PHE A 3 0.28 14.66 -16.20
C PHE A 3 -1.22 15.03 -16.09
N VAL A 4 -1.71 15.89 -16.97
CA VAL A 4 -3.13 16.28 -17.00
C VAL A 4 -4.05 15.07 -17.29
N GLU A 5 -3.66 14.21 -18.21
CA GLU A 5 -4.40 12.96 -18.48
C GLU A 5 -4.40 12.03 -17.27
N ILE A 6 -3.26 11.89 -16.57
CA ILE A 6 -3.17 11.07 -15.36
C ILE A 6 -4.09 11.62 -14.25
N LEU A 7 -4.14 12.94 -14.07
CA LEU A 7 -4.99 13.56 -13.05
C LEU A 7 -6.50 13.49 -13.36
N LYS A 8 -6.87 13.26 -14.60
CA LYS A 8 -8.27 13.01 -15.02
C LYS A 8 -8.71 11.55 -14.85
N GLN A 9 -7.77 10.61 -14.73
CA GLN A 9 -8.05 9.18 -14.62
C GLN A 9 -8.99 8.78 -13.48
N PRO A 10 -8.93 9.39 -12.26
CA PRO A 10 -9.85 9.02 -11.20
C PRO A 10 -11.33 9.05 -11.59
N ILE A 11 -11.73 9.98 -12.45
CA ILE A 11 -13.12 10.09 -12.92
C ILE A 11 -13.50 8.87 -13.78
N GLU A 12 -12.63 8.53 -14.73
CA GLU A 12 -12.84 7.37 -15.61
C GLU A 12 -12.80 6.04 -14.84
N GLU A 13 -11.86 5.93 -13.91
CA GLU A 13 -11.68 4.73 -13.10
C GLU A 13 -12.85 4.53 -12.13
N PHE A 14 -13.37 5.61 -11.57
CA PHE A 14 -14.56 5.53 -10.72
C PHE A 14 -15.75 4.98 -11.50
N GLN A 15 -15.98 5.44 -12.72
CA GLN A 15 -17.06 4.93 -13.57
C GLN A 15 -16.91 3.45 -13.94
N LYS A 16 -15.67 3.00 -14.19
CA LYS A 16 -15.38 1.60 -14.58
C LYS A 16 -15.32 0.62 -13.42
N ASN A 17 -14.90 1.08 -12.25
CA ASN A 17 -14.56 0.25 -11.09
C ASN A 17 -15.26 0.74 -9.81
N THR A 18 -16.50 1.19 -9.90
CA THR A 18 -17.26 1.76 -8.78
C THR A 18 -17.33 0.82 -7.56
N ALA A 19 -17.71 -0.45 -7.75
CA ALA A 19 -17.87 -1.39 -6.66
C ALA A 19 -16.55 -1.65 -5.89
N PRO A 20 -15.42 -2.02 -6.54
CA PRO A 20 -14.15 -2.19 -5.83
C PRO A 20 -13.64 -0.89 -5.18
N ILE A 21 -13.87 0.28 -5.78
CA ILE A 21 -13.50 1.56 -5.17
C ILE A 21 -14.32 1.82 -3.90
N ILE A 22 -15.64 1.64 -3.94
CA ILE A 22 -16.49 1.76 -2.76
C ILE A 22 -16.05 0.79 -1.66
N LEU A 23 -15.78 -0.46 -2.03
CA LEU A 23 -15.30 -1.46 -1.06
C LEU A 23 -13.99 -1.02 -0.40
N LEU A 24 -13.02 -0.52 -1.16
CA LEU A 24 -11.75 -0.02 -0.61
C LEU A 24 -11.99 1.19 0.32
N VAL A 25 -12.87 2.11 -0.05
CA VAL A 25 -13.24 3.26 0.80
C VAL A 25 -13.88 2.77 2.11
N LEU A 26 -14.80 1.81 2.06
CA LEU A 26 -15.41 1.23 3.26
C LEU A 26 -14.37 0.54 4.15
N ILE A 27 -13.44 -0.25 3.57
CA ILE A 27 -12.34 -0.86 4.33
C ILE A 27 -11.49 0.21 5.00
N ILE A 28 -11.14 1.29 4.29
CA ILE A 28 -10.36 2.40 4.84
C ILE A 28 -11.10 3.04 6.02
N LEU A 29 -12.38 3.38 5.84
CA LEU A 29 -13.18 4.02 6.88
C LEU A 29 -13.30 3.13 8.11
N VAL A 30 -13.75 1.89 7.94
CA VAL A 30 -13.93 0.95 9.06
C VAL A 30 -12.62 0.70 9.79
N SER A 31 -11.54 0.39 9.07
CA SER A 31 -10.24 0.10 9.70
C SER A 31 -9.58 1.34 10.31
N SER A 32 -9.84 2.55 9.76
CA SER A 32 -9.29 3.78 10.33
C SER A 32 -9.93 4.18 11.66
N VAL A 33 -11.19 3.83 11.88
CA VAL A 33 -11.92 4.15 13.11
C VAL A 33 -12.06 2.95 14.05
N TYR A 34 -11.53 1.79 13.67
CA TYR A 34 -11.60 0.59 14.50
C TYR A 34 -10.86 0.78 15.82
N PRO A 35 -11.53 0.64 16.98
CA PRO A 35 -10.93 0.81 18.29
C PRO A 35 -10.07 -0.42 18.61
N SER A 36 -8.76 -0.32 18.47
CA SER A 36 -7.85 -1.37 18.93
C SER A 36 -7.74 -1.30 20.46
N ASP A 37 -7.99 -2.42 21.13
CA ASP A 37 -7.79 -2.53 22.57
C ASP A 37 -6.28 -2.63 22.85
N LEU A 38 -5.67 -1.46 23.15
CA LEU A 38 -4.23 -1.37 23.35
C LEU A 38 -3.76 -1.94 24.70
N GLU A 39 -4.66 -2.09 25.67
CA GLU A 39 -4.34 -2.67 26.96
C GLU A 39 -4.38 -4.20 26.92
N ASN A 40 -5.43 -4.78 26.36
CA ASN A 40 -5.57 -6.24 26.27
C ASN A 40 -4.79 -6.84 25.10
N ASP A 41 -4.89 -6.22 23.89
CA ASP A 41 -4.23 -6.75 22.69
C ASP A 41 -2.72 -6.55 22.70
N TYR A 42 -2.23 -5.56 23.48
CA TYR A 42 -0.84 -5.12 23.46
C TYR A 42 -0.26 -4.96 24.88
N SER A 43 -0.67 -5.81 25.83
CA SER A 43 -0.13 -5.82 27.19
C SER A 43 1.36 -6.17 27.24
N GLN A 44 1.86 -6.90 26.25
CA GLN A 44 3.26 -7.26 26.10
C GLN A 44 3.75 -6.99 24.68
N SER A 45 5.06 -6.69 24.53
CA SER A 45 5.68 -6.61 23.21
C SER A 45 5.54 -7.93 22.47
N ARG A 46 5.32 -7.85 21.15
CA ARG A 46 5.30 -9.02 20.27
C ARG A 46 6.69 -9.62 20.01
N GLY A 47 7.75 -9.00 20.53
CA GLY A 47 9.11 -9.48 20.37
C GLY A 47 9.59 -9.53 18.91
N GLY A 48 9.03 -8.68 18.06
CA GLY A 48 9.37 -8.67 16.63
C GLY A 48 10.84 -8.33 16.36
N GLU A 49 11.50 -7.65 17.28
CA GLU A 49 12.93 -7.31 17.19
C GLU A 49 13.83 -8.56 17.33
N ASP A 50 13.33 -9.63 17.97
CA ASP A 50 14.03 -10.89 18.15
C ASP A 50 13.77 -11.89 17.01
N ILE A 51 12.86 -11.56 16.09
CA ILE A 51 12.50 -12.40 14.97
C ILE A 51 13.28 -11.94 13.73
N GLU A 52 14.29 -12.69 13.33
CA GLU A 52 15.16 -12.35 12.19
C GLU A 52 14.39 -12.05 10.91
N PHE A 53 13.35 -12.83 10.60
CA PHE A 53 12.49 -12.60 9.44
C PHE A 53 11.81 -11.23 9.47
N VAL A 54 11.34 -10.78 10.65
CA VAL A 54 10.70 -9.48 10.83
C VAL A 54 11.70 -8.35 10.63
N VAL A 55 12.89 -8.49 11.21
CA VAL A 55 13.99 -7.52 11.09
C VAL A 55 14.46 -7.41 9.64
N LEU A 56 14.65 -8.54 8.95
CA LEU A 56 15.05 -8.55 7.54
C LEU A 56 13.97 -7.96 6.63
N THR A 57 12.69 -8.24 6.91
CA THR A 57 11.57 -7.65 6.18
C THR A 57 11.53 -6.13 6.37
N GLU A 58 11.69 -5.64 7.59
CA GLU A 58 11.70 -4.19 7.86
C GLU A 58 12.92 -3.51 7.25
N LYS A 59 14.09 -4.13 7.30
CA LYS A 59 15.34 -3.53 6.83
C LYS A 59 15.49 -3.57 5.31
N TYR A 60 15.07 -4.67 4.68
CA TYR A 60 15.33 -4.93 3.25
C TYR A 60 14.06 -5.28 2.46
N GLY A 61 13.23 -6.20 2.97
CA GLY A 61 12.12 -6.78 2.22
C GLY A 61 11.12 -5.74 1.72
N ARG A 62 10.77 -4.76 2.53
CA ARG A 62 9.85 -3.68 2.17
C ARG A 62 10.29 -2.86 0.96
N HIS A 63 11.59 -2.81 0.69
CA HIS A 63 12.13 -2.06 -0.45
C HIS A 63 11.88 -2.73 -1.79
N ILE A 64 11.57 -4.03 -1.81
CA ILE A 64 11.21 -4.76 -3.04
C ILE A 64 10.03 -4.07 -3.70
N ASN A 65 8.92 -3.88 -2.98
CA ASN A 65 7.74 -3.19 -3.53
C ASN A 65 8.02 -1.72 -3.85
N THR A 66 8.94 -1.06 -3.17
CA THR A 66 9.30 0.34 -3.47
C THR A 66 10.14 0.45 -4.75
N LEU A 67 11.10 -0.43 -4.96
CA LEU A 67 12.05 -0.34 -6.07
C LEU A 67 11.54 -0.99 -7.36
N MET A 68 10.76 -2.07 -7.24
CA MET A 68 10.26 -2.84 -8.39
C MET A 68 9.51 -2.00 -9.43
N PRO A 69 8.56 -1.10 -9.08
CA PRO A 69 7.86 -0.30 -10.08
C PRO A 69 8.80 0.61 -10.87
N PHE A 70 9.82 1.20 -10.22
CA PHE A 70 10.83 2.00 -10.90
C PHE A 70 11.71 1.16 -11.82
N ALA A 71 12.19 0.01 -11.33
CA ALA A 71 13.01 -0.89 -12.13
C ALA A 71 12.26 -1.35 -13.39
N LEU A 72 11.01 -1.79 -13.23
CA LEU A 72 10.18 -2.20 -14.37
C LEU A 72 9.93 -1.05 -15.34
N ALA A 73 9.65 0.16 -14.85
CA ALA A 73 9.42 1.32 -15.70
C ALA A 73 10.68 1.71 -16.50
N VAL A 74 11.86 1.68 -15.87
CA VAL A 74 13.14 1.99 -16.53
C VAL A 74 13.49 0.91 -17.56
N ILE A 75 13.47 -0.37 -17.18
CA ILE A 75 13.79 -1.51 -18.07
C ILE A 75 12.84 -1.54 -19.29
N SER A 76 11.56 -1.24 -19.06
CA SER A 76 10.54 -1.24 -20.12
C SER A 76 10.50 0.07 -20.91
N ARG A 77 11.31 1.06 -20.57
CA ARG A 77 11.29 2.42 -21.13
C ARG A 77 9.92 3.10 -21.05
N ASP A 78 9.21 2.82 -19.97
CA ASP A 78 7.82 3.26 -19.75
C ASP A 78 7.76 4.65 -19.12
N LYS A 79 7.91 5.69 -19.94
CA LYS A 79 7.84 7.09 -19.50
C LYS A 79 6.51 7.45 -18.85
N SER A 80 5.41 6.86 -19.31
CA SER A 80 4.08 7.10 -18.71
C SER A 80 3.97 6.44 -17.34
N GLY A 81 4.54 5.24 -17.18
CA GLY A 81 4.64 4.56 -15.88
C GLY A 81 5.41 5.37 -14.85
N LEU A 82 6.55 5.98 -15.22
CA LEU A 82 7.30 6.84 -14.32
C LEU A 82 6.49 8.04 -13.82
N LYS A 83 5.71 8.68 -14.71
CA LYS A 83 4.81 9.78 -14.32
C LYS A 83 3.69 9.30 -13.39
N GLN A 84 3.11 8.12 -13.66
CA GLN A 84 2.09 7.53 -12.80
C GLN A 84 2.65 7.18 -11.42
N ILE A 85 3.86 6.58 -11.34
CA ILE A 85 4.55 6.30 -10.07
C ILE A 85 4.70 7.59 -9.26
N PHE A 86 5.12 8.69 -9.88
CA PHE A 86 5.24 9.98 -9.20
C PHE A 86 3.91 10.47 -8.65
N VAL A 87 2.83 10.45 -9.45
CA VAL A 87 1.50 10.89 -9.01
C VAL A 87 0.97 9.98 -7.88
N ILE A 88 1.13 8.66 -8.01
CA ILE A 88 0.75 7.67 -6.99
C ILE A 88 1.52 7.91 -5.68
N ALA A 89 2.83 8.16 -5.76
CA ALA A 89 3.65 8.44 -4.58
C ALA A 89 3.19 9.71 -3.85
N VAL A 90 3.00 10.82 -4.56
CA VAL A 90 2.53 12.08 -3.99
C VAL A 90 1.12 11.92 -3.40
N SER A 91 0.19 11.31 -4.16
CA SER A 91 -1.18 11.07 -3.69
C SER A 91 -1.22 10.14 -2.48
N GLY A 92 -0.39 9.10 -2.46
CA GLY A 92 -0.25 8.17 -1.32
C GLY A 92 0.29 8.86 -0.06
N ILE A 93 1.27 9.75 -0.21
CA ILE A 93 1.76 10.58 0.89
C ILE A 93 0.62 11.44 1.45
N VAL A 94 -0.09 12.17 0.61
CA VAL A 94 -1.22 13.02 1.03
C VAL A 94 -2.31 12.19 1.70
N ALA A 95 -2.72 11.07 1.07
CA ALA A 95 -3.77 10.20 1.57
C ALA A 95 -3.41 9.47 2.88
N SER A 96 -2.12 9.26 3.17
CA SER A 96 -1.68 8.65 4.43
C SER A 96 -1.38 9.69 5.52
N HIS A 97 -0.72 10.78 5.19
CA HIS A 97 -0.30 11.79 6.19
C HIS A 97 -1.41 12.79 6.55
N GLY A 98 -2.36 13.06 5.66
CA GLY A 98 -3.53 13.87 5.95
C GLY A 98 -4.35 13.28 7.10
N PRO A 99 -4.94 12.08 6.93
CA PRO A 99 -5.71 11.42 7.99
C PRO A 99 -4.94 11.22 9.30
N LYS A 100 -3.64 10.93 9.25
CA LYS A 100 -2.80 10.81 10.45
C LYS A 100 -2.86 12.02 11.36
N ARG A 101 -2.94 13.20 10.80
CA ARG A 101 -3.02 14.44 11.59
C ARG A 101 -4.41 14.65 12.18
N PHE A 102 -5.45 14.39 11.38
CA PHE A 102 -6.84 14.55 11.83
C PHE A 102 -7.23 13.49 12.88
N LEU A 103 -6.86 12.23 12.65
CA LEU A 103 -7.22 11.11 13.53
C LEU A 103 -6.35 11.03 14.80
N ASN A 104 -5.28 11.81 14.87
CA ASN A 104 -4.27 11.66 15.92
C ASN A 104 -4.83 11.78 17.35
N ASN A 105 -5.78 12.69 17.58
CA ASN A 105 -6.38 12.96 18.88
C ASN A 105 -7.83 12.46 19.00
N VAL A 106 -8.35 11.80 17.96
CA VAL A 106 -9.69 11.22 17.97
C VAL A 106 -9.70 10.00 18.88
N GLN A 107 -10.66 9.94 19.80
CA GLN A 107 -10.87 8.80 20.69
C GLN A 107 -12.16 8.08 20.31
N ILE A 108 -12.09 6.75 20.21
CA ILE A 108 -13.23 5.87 19.98
C ILE A 108 -13.15 4.72 20.97
N MET A 109 -14.21 4.55 21.77
CA MET A 109 -14.31 3.50 22.81
C MET A 109 -13.07 3.45 23.71
N GLY A 110 -12.59 4.62 24.17
CA GLY A 110 -11.43 4.72 25.04
C GLY A 110 -10.07 4.65 24.33
N THR A 111 -10.01 4.25 23.06
CA THR A 111 -8.77 4.16 22.28
C THR A 111 -8.54 5.43 21.47
N ARG A 112 -7.34 6.01 21.58
CA ARG A 112 -6.90 7.12 20.75
C ARG A 112 -6.32 6.59 19.41
N LEU A 113 -6.97 6.91 18.29
CA LEU A 113 -6.64 6.35 16.96
C LEU A 113 -5.22 6.66 16.49
N GLY A 114 -4.61 7.73 17.00
CA GLY A 114 -3.21 8.07 16.71
C GLY A 114 -2.20 7.30 17.56
N GLN A 115 -2.62 6.61 18.60
CA GLN A 115 -1.74 5.90 19.52
C GLN A 115 -1.22 4.61 18.90
N ARG A 116 0.09 4.40 19.03
CA ARG A 116 0.76 3.14 18.68
C ARG A 116 0.82 2.22 19.88
N PRO A 117 0.98 0.91 19.66
CA PRO A 117 1.25 -0.01 20.77
C PRO A 117 2.43 0.46 21.64
N PHE A 118 2.36 0.18 22.94
CA PHE A 118 3.41 0.50 23.95
C PHE A 118 3.81 1.96 24.10
N SER A 119 3.04 2.90 23.57
CA SER A 119 3.38 4.31 23.72
C SER A 119 2.13 5.17 23.81
N SER A 120 1.69 5.49 25.04
CA SER A 120 0.53 6.35 25.29
C SER A 120 0.68 7.75 24.70
N THR A 121 1.91 8.24 24.57
CA THR A 121 2.23 9.58 24.02
C THR A 121 2.50 9.56 22.51
N SER A 122 2.58 8.38 21.90
CA SER A 122 2.86 8.24 20.48
C SER A 122 1.75 8.83 19.60
N LYS A 123 2.13 9.18 18.38
CA LYS A 123 1.28 9.80 17.37
C LYS A 123 1.41 9.07 16.03
N HIS A 124 0.44 9.33 15.14
CA HIS A 124 0.53 8.89 13.77
C HIS A 124 0.46 7.37 13.54
N ASN A 125 -0.41 6.67 14.30
CA ASN A 125 -0.67 5.26 14.09
C ASN A 125 -1.41 5.04 12.76
N THR A 126 -2.58 5.63 12.58
CA THR A 126 -3.49 5.33 11.48
C THR A 126 -3.55 6.45 10.43
N PRO A 127 -3.46 6.10 9.14
CA PRO A 127 -3.08 4.80 8.55
C PRO A 127 -1.56 4.56 8.49
N SER A 128 -1.11 3.31 8.34
CA SER A 128 0.32 2.97 8.20
C SER A 128 0.87 3.41 6.85
N GLY A 129 1.86 4.33 6.85
CA GLY A 129 2.48 4.82 5.62
C GLY A 129 3.27 3.76 4.85
N HIS A 130 3.95 2.82 5.53
CA HIS A 130 4.66 1.72 4.87
C HIS A 130 3.69 0.76 4.19
N SER A 131 2.56 0.43 4.84
CA SER A 131 1.51 -0.39 4.23
C SER A 131 0.85 0.33 3.04
N THR A 132 0.68 1.67 3.12
CA THR A 132 0.18 2.48 1.99
C THR A 132 1.09 2.40 0.79
N LEU A 133 2.39 2.59 0.99
CA LEU A 133 3.36 2.50 -0.10
C LEU A 133 3.41 1.09 -0.69
N ALA A 134 3.48 0.06 0.17
CA ALA A 134 3.53 -1.33 -0.28
C ALA A 134 2.26 -1.74 -1.05
N GLY A 135 1.07 -1.32 -0.60
CA GLY A 135 -0.19 -1.58 -1.30
C GLY A 135 -0.28 -0.85 -2.65
N ALA A 136 0.12 0.43 -2.68
CA ALA A 136 0.09 1.23 -3.91
C ALA A 136 1.01 0.64 -4.98
N THR A 137 2.22 0.29 -4.61
CA THR A 137 3.22 -0.25 -5.55
C THR A 137 2.89 -1.68 -5.97
N ALA A 138 2.35 -2.51 -5.07
CA ALA A 138 1.87 -3.84 -5.43
C ALA A 138 0.78 -3.78 -6.51
N TYR A 139 -0.26 -2.98 -6.29
CA TYR A 139 -1.35 -2.86 -7.28
C TYR A 139 -0.87 -2.23 -8.59
N PHE A 140 -0.03 -1.19 -8.52
CA PHE A 140 0.54 -0.56 -9.70
C PHE A 140 1.29 -1.57 -10.58
N VAL A 141 2.17 -2.37 -10.00
CA VAL A 141 2.95 -3.37 -10.74
C VAL A 141 2.05 -4.42 -11.37
N MET A 142 1.09 -4.97 -10.63
CA MET A 142 0.15 -5.95 -11.14
C MET A 142 -0.68 -5.39 -12.29
N ARG A 143 -1.27 -4.21 -12.12
CA ARG A 143 -2.16 -3.63 -13.11
C ARG A 143 -1.43 -3.16 -14.35
N ARG A 144 -0.29 -2.48 -14.17
CA ARG A 144 0.42 -1.87 -15.28
C ARG A 144 1.18 -2.89 -16.12
N TYR A 145 1.89 -3.78 -15.48
CA TYR A 145 2.76 -4.74 -16.18
C TYR A 145 2.11 -6.10 -16.33
N SER A 146 1.91 -6.84 -15.25
CA SER A 146 1.26 -8.14 -15.32
C SER A 146 0.78 -8.60 -13.95
N TRP A 147 -0.39 -9.26 -13.91
CA TRP A 147 -0.93 -9.92 -12.71
C TRP A 147 -0.05 -11.06 -12.20
N TRP A 148 0.84 -11.62 -13.02
CA TRP A 148 1.83 -12.61 -12.58
C TRP A 148 2.77 -12.08 -11.49
N PHE A 149 3.01 -10.79 -11.44
CA PHE A 149 3.80 -10.18 -10.35
C PHE A 149 3.12 -10.29 -8.99
N ALA A 150 1.84 -10.67 -8.91
CA ALA A 150 1.15 -10.90 -7.65
C ALA A 150 1.88 -11.90 -6.74
N VAL A 151 2.53 -12.93 -7.34
CA VAL A 151 3.30 -13.94 -6.60
C VAL A 151 4.49 -13.37 -5.82
N ILE A 152 4.92 -12.16 -6.15
CA ILE A 152 6.00 -11.44 -5.45
C ILE A 152 5.44 -10.29 -4.61
N VAL A 153 4.67 -9.40 -5.25
CA VAL A 153 4.29 -8.13 -4.60
C VAL A 153 3.24 -8.30 -3.51
N ILE A 154 2.37 -9.31 -3.58
CA ILE A 154 1.39 -9.58 -2.51
C ILE A 154 2.08 -10.15 -1.27
N PRO A 155 2.92 -11.20 -1.33
CA PRO A 155 3.71 -11.63 -0.17
C PRO A 155 4.53 -10.50 0.46
N VAL A 156 5.20 -9.67 -0.33
CA VAL A 156 5.97 -8.52 0.19
C VAL A 156 5.07 -7.50 0.90
N LEU A 157 3.87 -7.21 0.38
CA LEU A 157 2.88 -6.37 1.06
C LEU A 157 2.50 -6.97 2.42
N LEU A 158 2.12 -8.25 2.44
CA LEU A 158 1.70 -8.95 3.66
C LEU A 158 2.84 -9.04 4.69
N CYS A 159 4.06 -9.37 4.25
CA CYS A 159 5.24 -9.38 5.12
C CYS A 159 5.53 -7.98 5.69
N THR A 160 5.39 -6.92 4.86
CA THR A 160 5.53 -5.53 5.33
C THR A 160 4.50 -5.21 6.40
N MET A 161 3.22 -5.53 6.19
CA MET A 161 2.16 -5.32 7.19
C MET A 161 2.45 -6.09 8.47
N TYR A 162 2.82 -7.36 8.35
CA TYR A 162 3.17 -8.23 9.47
C TYR A 162 4.35 -7.65 10.28
N ALA A 163 5.43 -7.25 9.61
CA ALA A 163 6.59 -6.66 10.30
C ALA A 163 6.22 -5.37 11.05
N ARG A 164 5.33 -4.52 10.49
CA ARG A 164 4.86 -3.31 11.19
C ARG A 164 4.06 -3.60 12.44
N VAL A 165 3.32 -4.70 12.45
CA VAL A 165 2.55 -5.16 13.62
C VAL A 165 3.49 -5.78 14.65
N MET A 166 4.37 -6.69 14.24
CA MET A 166 5.29 -7.40 15.14
C MET A 166 6.31 -6.48 15.81
N LEU A 167 6.73 -5.41 15.14
CA LEU A 167 7.61 -4.37 15.69
C LEU A 167 6.84 -3.31 16.52
N ASP A 168 5.57 -3.52 16.84
CA ASP A 168 4.73 -2.61 17.61
C ASP A 168 4.68 -1.17 17.07
N LYS A 169 4.95 -1.00 15.77
CA LYS A 169 4.94 0.32 15.10
C LYS A 169 3.53 0.77 14.71
N HIS A 170 2.62 -0.19 14.49
CA HIS A 170 1.24 0.07 14.08
C HIS A 170 0.30 -1.04 14.59
N THR A 171 -0.97 -0.68 14.79
CA THR A 171 -2.04 -1.67 15.02
C THR A 171 -2.38 -2.42 13.71
N ILE A 172 -3.02 -3.58 13.82
CA ILE A 172 -3.49 -4.33 12.65
C ILE A 172 -4.42 -3.45 11.80
N SER A 173 -5.38 -2.78 12.43
CA SER A 173 -6.33 -1.88 11.77
C SER A 173 -5.62 -0.77 10.99
N ALA A 174 -4.56 -0.16 11.57
CA ALA A 174 -3.76 0.86 10.90
C ALA A 174 -3.00 0.33 9.68
N THR A 175 -2.52 -0.93 9.70
CA THR A 175 -1.86 -1.54 8.53
C THR A 175 -2.86 -1.87 7.42
N VAL A 176 -4.05 -2.35 7.77
CA VAL A 176 -5.14 -2.61 6.82
C VAL A 176 -5.61 -1.31 6.18
N ALA A 177 -5.88 -0.27 6.99
CA ALA A 177 -6.23 1.07 6.48
C ALA A 177 -5.17 1.60 5.50
N GLY A 178 -3.89 1.43 5.84
CA GLY A 178 -2.78 1.83 4.99
C GLY A 178 -2.75 1.07 3.68
N ALA A 179 -2.80 -0.26 3.72
CA ALA A 179 -2.79 -1.10 2.52
C ALA A 179 -3.95 -0.76 1.58
N ALA A 180 -5.18 -0.66 2.11
CA ALA A 180 -6.36 -0.29 1.35
C ALA A 180 -6.25 1.12 0.74
N THR A 181 -5.69 2.10 1.48
CA THR A 181 -5.41 3.45 0.96
C THR A 181 -4.44 3.39 -0.23
N GLY A 182 -3.38 2.60 -0.13
CA GLY A 182 -2.43 2.42 -1.22
C GLY A 182 -3.06 1.78 -2.44
N LEU A 183 -3.80 0.70 -2.25
CA LEU A 183 -4.57 0.03 -3.32
C LEU A 183 -5.52 1.01 -4.02
N LEU A 184 -6.27 1.80 -3.25
CA LEU A 184 -7.20 2.81 -3.79
C LEU A 184 -6.47 3.85 -4.64
N VAL A 185 -5.40 4.45 -4.12
CA VAL A 185 -4.63 5.46 -4.87
C VAL A 185 -4.08 4.87 -6.16
N ALA A 186 -3.53 3.67 -6.13
CA ALA A 186 -3.02 3.03 -7.34
C ALA A 186 -4.15 2.63 -8.31
N THR A 187 -5.33 2.25 -7.81
CA THR A 187 -6.50 1.99 -8.66
C THR A 187 -6.89 3.23 -9.45
N LEU A 188 -6.87 4.39 -8.81
CA LEU A 188 -7.28 5.65 -9.43
C LEU A 188 -6.30 6.17 -10.48
N PHE A 189 -4.99 5.94 -10.32
CA PHE A 189 -3.96 6.60 -11.16
C PHE A 189 -3.14 5.65 -12.04
N SER A 190 -3.33 4.33 -11.98
CA SER A 190 -2.59 3.39 -12.82
C SER A 190 -3.39 2.93 -14.04
N THR A 191 -2.69 2.71 -15.14
CA THR A 191 -3.24 2.10 -16.37
C THR A 191 -2.38 0.92 -16.81
N SER A 192 -2.94 0.04 -17.64
CA SER A 192 -2.16 -1.07 -18.20
C SER A 192 -1.18 -0.60 -19.27
N PHE A 193 -0.01 -1.26 -19.33
CA PHE A 193 0.99 -1.08 -20.38
C PHE A 193 0.91 -2.25 -21.37
N SER A 194 0.12 -2.05 -22.43
CA SER A 194 -0.21 -3.10 -23.40
C SER A 194 1.01 -3.70 -24.11
N GLU A 195 2.00 -2.87 -24.45
CA GLU A 195 3.24 -3.32 -25.10
C GLU A 195 4.04 -4.31 -24.25
N PHE A 196 4.08 -4.13 -22.92
CA PHE A 196 4.75 -5.05 -22.01
C PHE A 196 4.05 -6.42 -22.00
N ARG A 197 2.72 -6.40 -21.92
CA ARG A 197 1.91 -7.62 -21.94
C ARG A 197 2.04 -8.41 -23.24
N SER A 198 2.06 -7.71 -24.38
CA SER A 198 2.22 -8.36 -25.68
C SER A 198 3.60 -9.01 -25.85
N ARG A 199 4.67 -8.35 -25.38
CA ARG A 199 6.04 -8.91 -25.41
C ARG A 199 6.16 -10.17 -24.52
N ILE A 200 5.64 -10.14 -23.29
CA ILE A 200 5.68 -11.32 -22.40
C ILE A 200 4.91 -12.48 -23.04
N TRP A 201 3.73 -12.22 -23.61
CA TRP A 201 2.93 -13.26 -24.24
C TRP A 201 3.60 -13.87 -25.46
N HIS A 202 4.23 -13.04 -26.27
CA HIS A 202 5.00 -13.50 -27.43
C HIS A 202 6.18 -14.39 -27.02
N ASN A 203 6.98 -13.95 -26.05
CA ASN A 203 8.12 -14.72 -25.54
C ASN A 203 7.69 -16.04 -24.89
N PHE A 204 6.59 -16.05 -24.12
CA PHE A 204 6.05 -17.26 -23.53
C PHE A 204 5.60 -18.29 -24.57
N ARG A 205 4.92 -17.83 -25.64
CA ARG A 205 4.53 -18.70 -26.75
C ARG A 205 5.73 -19.26 -27.54
N SER A 206 6.80 -18.51 -27.67
CA SER A 206 8.02 -19.00 -28.33
C SER A 206 8.80 -20.00 -27.50
N PHE A 207 8.62 -20.00 -26.17
CA PHE A 207 9.27 -20.95 -25.27
C PHE A 207 8.54 -22.32 -25.19
N ILE A 208 7.22 -22.33 -25.45
CA ILE A 208 6.40 -23.55 -25.44
C ILE A 208 6.41 -24.28 -26.78
N LYS A 209 6.87 -23.65 -27.86
CA LYS A 209 7.08 -24.28 -29.16
C LYS A 209 8.48 -24.86 -29.26
#